data_01f8f67b5e98e6269b8ea9d9d57f761f
#
_entry.id   01f8f67b5e98e6269b8ea9d9d57f761f
#
_cell.length_a   1.000
_cell.length_b   1.000
_cell.length_c   1.000
_cell.angle_alpha   90.00
_cell.angle_beta   90.00
_cell.angle_gamma   90.00
#
_symmetry.space_group_name_H-M   'P 1'
#
loop_
_entity.id
_entity.type
_entity.pdbx_description
1 polymer ?
#
loop_
_entity_poly.entity_id
_entity_poly.type
_entity_poly.pdbx_seq_one_letter_code
_entity_poly.pdbx_strand_id
1 'polypeptide(L)'
;MQKKLNFFKGILFLSCIALLPGCANREDIKVPDKPEITGVANPVVMQPDSTTIILGDYFLHPKLIDSIIADKSITWRISHDSTELTLTQKEKSVPRLSVMKVWIGGYCYSLILEKSRKIWQHITFDPKDKKYKKVEIAGDMNEWTSGRSPMHLKDGIWQTDFLLFPGKYQYKLVLDKKWVLDPGNNESVDNNIGGTNSLLRVGTINPSGAPNLYTAKAEKDKITIGIRNKTKEIFVFWQNYLLNEKFWKLDSSGINIKIPLKARNMERSFIRVWASNAAGTSNEILVPLEDGRVITNPAKLTSQDKQTMIMYFLMVDRFRNGDPKNDAPLNDKDVDKKLNFQGGD
;
A
#
# COMPACT_ATOMS: atom_id res chain seq x y z
N MET A 1 68.24 31.98 18.74
CA MET A 1 67.34 30.83 19.03
C MET A 1 65.90 31.31 19.00
N GLN A 2 65.21 31.16 17.85
CA GLN A 2 63.81 31.56 17.66
C GLN A 2 62.95 30.30 17.71
N LYS A 3 62.01 30.21 18.67
CA LYS A 3 60.98 29.17 18.74
C LYS A 3 59.82 29.57 17.82
N LYS A 4 59.53 28.74 16.81
CA LYS A 4 58.35 28.83 15.95
C LYS A 4 57.10 28.37 16.73
N LEU A 5 56.09 29.24 16.85
CA LEU A 5 54.78 28.94 17.40
C LEU A 5 53.87 28.48 16.27
N ASN A 6 53.47 27.20 16.28
CA ASN A 6 52.49 26.68 15.33
C ASN A 6 51.06 27.00 15.80
N PHE A 7 50.38 27.83 15.04
CA PHE A 7 48.95 28.14 15.23
C PHE A 7 48.12 27.04 14.56
N PHE A 8 47.50 26.17 15.34
CA PHE A 8 46.46 25.26 14.91
C PHE A 8 45.16 26.05 14.76
N LYS A 9 44.71 26.29 13.52
CA LYS A 9 43.37 26.80 13.24
C LYS A 9 42.37 25.67 13.37
N GLY A 10 41.74 25.54 14.53
CA GLY A 10 40.55 24.72 14.71
C GLY A 10 39.35 25.38 14.03
N ILE A 11 38.86 24.80 12.97
CA ILE A 11 37.58 25.15 12.34
C ILE A 11 36.49 24.62 13.24
N LEU A 12 35.84 25.49 13.99
CA LEU A 12 34.65 25.20 14.76
C LEU A 12 33.48 25.08 13.79
N PHE A 13 33.08 23.84 13.42
CA PHE A 13 31.85 23.61 12.74
C PHE A 13 30.68 23.87 13.70
N LEU A 14 30.15 25.08 13.63
CA LEU A 14 28.90 25.44 14.30
C LEU A 14 27.77 24.69 13.56
N SER A 15 27.38 23.53 14.07
CA SER A 15 26.17 22.82 13.65
C SER A 15 24.97 23.68 14.06
N CYS A 16 24.48 24.52 13.15
CA CYS A 16 23.16 25.11 13.26
C CYS A 16 22.11 23.96 13.16
N ILE A 17 21.78 23.39 14.31
CA ILE A 17 20.53 22.63 14.44
C ILE A 17 19.40 23.65 14.32
N ALA A 18 18.94 23.90 13.10
CA ALA A 18 17.69 24.60 12.87
C ALA A 18 16.59 23.74 13.52
N LEU A 19 16.14 24.17 14.70
CA LEU A 19 14.89 23.69 15.30
C LEU A 19 13.75 24.08 14.36
N LEU A 20 13.48 23.22 13.39
CA LEU A 20 12.29 23.33 12.56
C LEU A 20 11.09 23.24 13.51
N PRO A 21 10.20 24.24 13.53
CA PRO A 21 9.02 24.19 14.37
C PRO A 21 8.16 23.01 13.93
N GLY A 22 8.15 21.94 14.73
CA GLY A 22 7.33 20.76 14.46
C GLY A 22 5.85 21.13 14.35
N CYS A 23 5.16 20.57 13.36
CA CYS A 23 3.69 20.69 13.26
C CYS A 23 2.95 20.21 14.53
N ALA A 24 3.63 19.49 15.42
CA ALA A 24 3.07 18.89 16.63
C ALA A 24 2.64 19.86 17.72
N ASN A 25 3.17 21.09 17.74
CA ASN A 25 2.94 22.04 18.84
C ASN A 25 2.07 23.26 18.48
N ARG A 26 1.47 23.30 17.30
CA ARG A 26 0.60 24.41 16.91
C ARG A 26 -0.85 24.11 17.25
N GLU A 27 -1.53 25.09 17.85
CA GLU A 27 -2.93 24.99 18.27
C GLU A 27 -3.90 24.82 17.10
N ASP A 28 -3.52 25.24 15.89
CA ASP A 28 -4.33 25.17 14.68
C ASP A 28 -3.59 24.48 13.52
N ILE A 29 -4.36 23.72 12.74
CA ILE A 29 -3.89 23.15 11.47
C ILE A 29 -3.77 24.29 10.47
N LYS A 30 -2.55 24.53 9.95
CA LYS A 30 -2.34 25.46 8.85
C LYS A 30 -2.71 24.80 7.54
N VAL A 31 -3.64 25.40 6.83
CA VAL A 31 -4.12 24.95 5.52
C VAL A 31 -3.91 26.08 4.53
N PRO A 32 -3.29 25.86 3.36
CA PRO A 32 -3.17 26.85 2.31
C PRO A 32 -4.51 27.04 1.59
N ASP A 33 -4.69 28.19 0.95
CA ASP A 33 -5.86 28.44 0.10
C ASP A 33 -5.88 27.50 -1.12
N LYS A 34 -4.70 27.17 -1.63
CA LYS A 34 -4.52 26.16 -2.70
C LYS A 34 -3.64 25.04 -2.17
N PRO A 35 -4.22 23.85 -1.86
CA PRO A 35 -3.45 22.73 -1.35
C PRO A 35 -2.62 22.07 -2.47
N GLU A 36 -1.44 21.58 -2.12
CA GLU A 36 -0.54 20.83 -3.03
C GLU A 36 -1.02 19.41 -3.32
N ILE A 37 -1.93 18.88 -2.52
CA ILE A 37 -2.52 17.55 -2.73
C ILE A 37 -3.99 17.73 -3.09
N THR A 38 -4.37 17.29 -4.28
CA THR A 38 -5.76 17.29 -4.72
C THR A 38 -6.50 16.09 -4.10
N GLY A 39 -7.55 16.37 -3.33
CA GLY A 39 -8.32 15.34 -2.63
C GLY A 39 -7.56 14.75 -1.45
N VAL A 40 -7.57 13.42 -1.31
CA VAL A 40 -6.90 12.67 -0.25
C VAL A 40 -5.82 11.76 -0.84
N ALA A 41 -4.61 11.85 -0.28
CA ALA A 41 -3.48 11.04 -0.71
C ALA A 41 -3.68 9.57 -0.34
N ASN A 42 -3.39 8.66 -1.27
CA ASN A 42 -3.35 7.24 -0.97
C ASN A 42 -2.19 6.91 -0.02
N PRO A 43 -2.34 5.89 0.85
CA PRO A 43 -1.22 5.35 1.61
C PRO A 43 -0.09 4.89 0.69
N VAL A 44 1.15 5.19 1.08
CA VAL A 44 2.34 4.66 0.41
C VAL A 44 2.67 3.29 0.97
N VAL A 45 2.53 2.25 0.14
CA VAL A 45 2.83 0.87 0.55
C VAL A 45 4.32 0.60 0.38
N MET A 46 5.04 0.52 1.50
CA MET A 46 6.47 0.31 1.53
C MET A 46 6.84 -1.14 1.29
N GLN A 47 7.51 -1.43 0.19
CA GLN A 47 8.07 -2.75 -0.12
C GLN A 47 9.23 -3.09 0.85
N PRO A 48 9.57 -4.37 1.04
CA PRO A 48 10.59 -4.79 2.03
C PRO A 48 11.96 -4.16 1.85
N ASP A 49 12.38 -3.89 0.61
CA ASP A 49 13.71 -3.31 0.33
C ASP A 49 13.64 -1.80 0.14
N SER A 50 13.05 -1.37 -0.95
CA SER A 50 12.85 0.03 -1.28
C SER A 50 11.55 0.25 -2.03
N THR A 51 11.05 1.48 -1.97
CA THR A 51 9.83 1.91 -2.66
C THR A 51 10.11 3.25 -3.31
N THR A 52 9.96 3.32 -4.61
CA THR A 52 10.00 4.58 -5.34
C THR A 52 8.58 5.01 -5.66
N ILE A 53 8.25 6.24 -5.33
CA ILE A 53 6.98 6.89 -5.67
C ILE A 53 7.22 8.05 -6.61
N ILE A 54 6.31 8.27 -7.53
CA ILE A 54 6.30 9.43 -8.40
C ILE A 54 5.67 10.58 -7.62
N LEU A 55 6.44 11.64 -7.37
CA LEU A 55 6.01 12.77 -6.55
C LEU A 55 4.84 13.53 -7.17
N GLY A 56 4.74 13.56 -8.49
CA GLY A 56 3.63 14.17 -9.23
C GLY A 56 2.27 13.49 -9.02
N ASP A 57 2.25 12.22 -8.56
CA ASP A 57 1.02 11.51 -8.19
C ASP A 57 0.44 12.01 -6.87
N TYR A 58 1.25 12.70 -6.05
CA TYR A 58 0.87 13.22 -4.75
C TYR A 58 0.81 14.74 -4.70
N PHE A 59 1.77 15.43 -5.29
CA PHE A 59 1.94 16.88 -5.17
C PHE A 59 1.86 17.57 -6.52
N LEU A 60 1.17 18.71 -6.57
CA LEU A 60 1.08 19.52 -7.79
C LEU A 60 2.44 20.12 -8.20
N HIS A 61 3.24 20.52 -7.21
CA HIS A 61 4.54 21.15 -7.45
C HIS A 61 5.66 20.46 -6.64
N PRO A 62 6.10 19.24 -7.00
CA PRO A 62 7.11 18.50 -6.25
C PRO A 62 8.44 19.23 -6.07
N LYS A 63 8.79 20.11 -7.00
CA LYS A 63 10.01 20.93 -6.94
C LYS A 63 10.01 21.96 -5.79
N LEU A 64 8.83 22.23 -5.21
CA LEU A 64 8.68 23.15 -4.09
C LEU A 64 8.74 22.46 -2.72
N ILE A 65 9.11 21.17 -2.67
CA ILE A 65 9.28 20.45 -1.40
C ILE A 65 10.47 21.04 -0.65
N ASP A 66 10.19 21.65 0.51
CA ASP A 66 11.20 22.25 1.39
C ASP A 66 11.93 21.19 2.23
N SER A 67 11.18 20.23 2.78
CA SER A 67 11.74 19.16 3.61
C SER A 67 10.80 17.98 3.78
N ILE A 68 11.38 16.83 4.11
CA ILE A 68 10.67 15.58 4.40
C ILE A 68 11.16 15.03 5.75
N ILE A 69 10.23 14.60 6.59
CA ILE A 69 10.51 13.86 7.83
C ILE A 69 9.73 12.56 7.80
N ALA A 70 10.42 11.45 7.95
CA ALA A 70 9.86 10.11 8.08
C ALA A 70 10.29 9.48 9.41
N ASP A 71 9.77 8.29 9.73
CA ASP A 71 10.23 7.50 10.87
C ASP A 71 11.75 7.24 10.77
N LYS A 72 12.45 7.21 11.92
CA LYS A 72 13.91 7.01 11.99
C LYS A 72 14.41 5.72 11.33
N SER A 73 13.55 4.71 11.23
CA SER A 73 13.84 3.43 10.57
C SER A 73 13.74 3.51 9.05
N ILE A 74 13.37 4.66 8.49
CA ILE A 74 13.20 4.90 7.06
C ILE A 74 14.18 5.98 6.61
N THR A 75 14.95 5.70 5.56
CA THR A 75 15.69 6.72 4.82
C THR A 75 14.93 7.10 3.57
N TRP A 76 15.18 8.30 3.09
CA TRP A 76 14.58 8.77 1.85
C TRP A 76 15.57 9.55 1.00
N ARG A 77 15.31 9.57 -0.30
CA ARG A 77 16.07 10.33 -1.29
C ARG A 77 15.15 10.81 -2.40
N ILE A 78 15.19 12.10 -2.71
CA ILE A 78 14.54 12.68 -3.88
C ILE A 78 15.49 12.60 -5.06
N SER A 79 14.99 12.30 -6.27
CA SER A 79 15.74 12.38 -7.53
C SER A 79 16.16 13.83 -7.82
N HIS A 80 17.21 14.02 -8.62
CA HIS A 80 17.75 15.35 -8.93
C HIS A 80 16.73 16.28 -9.61
N ASP A 81 15.84 15.71 -10.41
CA ASP A 81 14.76 16.42 -11.11
C ASP A 81 13.50 16.61 -10.27
N SER A 82 13.51 16.12 -9.04
CA SER A 82 12.37 16.13 -8.09
C SER A 82 11.12 15.42 -8.60
N THR A 83 11.27 14.41 -9.47
CA THR A 83 10.15 13.61 -9.98
C THR A 83 9.85 12.40 -9.10
N GLU A 84 10.87 11.85 -8.42
CA GLU A 84 10.77 10.61 -7.66
C GLU A 84 11.25 10.77 -6.23
N LEU A 85 10.61 10.04 -5.32
CA LEU A 85 11.05 9.85 -3.94
C LEU A 85 11.26 8.36 -3.68
N THR A 86 12.48 7.96 -3.37
CA THR A 86 12.82 6.61 -2.95
C THR A 86 12.86 6.53 -1.42
N LEU A 87 12.08 5.61 -0.86
CA LEU A 87 12.03 5.27 0.56
C LEU A 87 12.71 3.91 0.77
N THR A 88 13.64 3.81 1.70
CA THR A 88 14.37 2.57 2.00
C THR A 88 14.25 2.25 3.49
N GLN A 89 13.91 1.02 3.81
CA GLN A 89 13.85 0.53 5.18
C GLN A 89 15.27 0.25 5.69
N LYS A 90 15.71 0.91 6.76
CA LYS A 90 17.04 0.68 7.39
C LYS A 90 17.09 -0.62 8.17
N GLU A 91 15.95 -1.02 8.75
CA GLU A 91 15.88 -2.12 9.71
C GLU A 91 14.65 -2.98 9.45
N LYS A 92 14.71 -4.24 9.91
CA LYS A 92 13.55 -5.16 9.85
C LYS A 92 12.39 -4.73 10.77
N SER A 93 12.65 -3.80 11.70
CA SER A 93 11.71 -3.32 12.73
C SER A 93 10.89 -2.08 12.34
N VAL A 94 10.77 -1.77 11.05
CA VAL A 94 9.92 -0.65 10.59
C VAL A 94 8.48 -0.85 11.09
N PRO A 95 7.85 0.20 11.66
CA PRO A 95 6.45 0.15 12.09
C PRO A 95 5.52 -0.30 10.96
N ARG A 96 4.41 -0.97 11.30
CA ARG A 96 3.41 -1.36 10.29
C ARG A 96 2.75 -0.17 9.64
N LEU A 97 2.52 0.88 10.44
CA LEU A 97 2.09 2.19 9.98
C LEU A 97 3.04 3.25 10.54
N SER A 98 3.33 4.25 9.73
CA SER A 98 4.02 5.46 10.15
C SER A 98 3.55 6.65 9.31
N VAL A 99 4.02 7.83 9.62
CA VAL A 99 3.66 9.05 8.90
C VAL A 99 4.91 9.70 8.33
N MET A 100 4.86 10.01 7.04
CA MET A 100 5.81 10.89 6.40
C MET A 100 5.21 12.30 6.34
N LYS A 101 5.96 13.28 6.85
CA LYS A 101 5.60 14.69 6.80
C LYS A 101 6.38 15.37 5.70
N VAL A 102 5.70 16.13 4.85
CA VAL A 102 6.28 16.86 3.72
C VAL A 102 5.91 18.33 3.86
N TRP A 103 6.89 19.21 3.87
CA TRP A 103 6.68 20.65 3.91
C TRP A 103 6.83 21.26 2.54
N ILE A 104 5.86 22.10 2.18
CA ILE A 104 5.84 22.88 0.95
C ILE A 104 5.31 24.28 1.29
N GLY A 105 6.12 25.30 1.06
CA GLY A 105 5.74 26.69 1.32
C GLY A 105 5.33 26.97 2.78
N GLY A 106 5.93 26.27 3.75
CA GLY A 106 5.63 26.39 5.17
C GLY A 106 4.35 25.67 5.63
N TYR A 107 3.71 24.88 4.76
CA TYR A 107 2.58 23.99 5.08
C TYR A 107 3.05 22.54 5.19
N CYS A 108 2.52 21.81 6.16
CA CYS A 108 2.90 20.43 6.44
C CYS A 108 1.81 19.46 5.98
N TYR A 109 2.11 18.67 4.97
CA TYR A 109 1.29 17.56 4.51
C TYR A 109 1.75 16.27 5.15
N SER A 110 0.84 15.35 5.38
CA SER A 110 1.12 14.07 6.02
C SER A 110 0.63 12.93 5.14
N LEU A 111 1.52 11.99 4.85
CA LEU A 111 1.21 10.77 4.11
C LEU A 111 1.36 9.57 5.04
N ILE A 112 0.41 8.63 4.99
CA ILE A 112 0.55 7.34 5.65
C ILE A 112 1.55 6.50 4.89
N LEU A 113 2.50 5.91 5.61
CA LEU A 113 3.38 4.86 5.13
C LEU A 113 2.89 3.54 5.74
N GLU A 114 2.53 2.59 4.90
CA GLU A 114 2.10 1.27 5.30
C GLU A 114 3.14 0.23 4.90
N LYS A 115 3.62 -0.58 5.85
CA LYS A 115 4.53 -1.67 5.55
C LYS A 115 3.81 -2.73 4.70
N SER A 116 4.37 -3.05 3.55
CA SER A 116 3.86 -4.10 2.67
C SER A 116 3.72 -5.43 3.42
N ARG A 117 2.65 -6.16 3.12
CA ARG A 117 2.42 -7.51 3.62
C ARG A 117 3.10 -8.57 2.79
N LYS A 118 3.78 -8.21 1.72
CA LYS A 118 4.51 -9.16 0.87
C LYS A 118 5.62 -9.85 1.65
N ILE A 119 5.82 -11.11 1.36
CA ILE A 119 6.79 -12.00 1.98
C ILE A 119 7.67 -12.58 0.90
N TRP A 120 8.98 -12.59 1.12
CA TRP A 120 9.89 -13.33 0.27
C TRP A 120 9.62 -14.82 0.38
N GLN A 121 9.38 -15.45 -0.78
CA GLN A 121 9.13 -16.87 -0.90
C GLN A 121 10.23 -17.47 -1.76
N HIS A 122 11.06 -18.30 -1.13
CA HIS A 122 12.13 -19.04 -1.80
C HIS A 122 11.56 -20.35 -2.33
N ILE A 123 11.72 -20.61 -3.63
CA ILE A 123 11.28 -21.84 -4.28
C ILE A 123 12.50 -22.54 -4.87
N THR A 124 12.61 -23.83 -4.58
CA THR A 124 13.72 -24.67 -5.04
C THR A 124 13.21 -25.89 -5.80
N PHE A 125 14.00 -26.34 -6.76
CA PHE A 125 13.78 -27.59 -7.48
C PHE A 125 15.08 -28.39 -7.53
N ASP A 126 15.05 -29.61 -6.97
CA ASP A 126 16.14 -30.57 -7.05
C ASP A 126 15.97 -31.43 -8.32
N PRO A 127 16.86 -31.31 -9.30
CA PRO A 127 16.78 -32.10 -10.54
C PRO A 127 17.23 -33.55 -10.33
N LYS A 128 17.77 -33.88 -9.15
CA LYS A 128 18.45 -35.15 -8.87
C LYS A 128 19.54 -35.45 -9.93
N ASP A 129 19.47 -36.58 -10.61
CA ASP A 129 20.42 -36.98 -11.63
C ASP A 129 20.13 -36.43 -13.03
N LYS A 130 19.05 -35.64 -13.19
CA LYS A 130 18.63 -35.10 -14.49
C LYS A 130 19.31 -33.75 -14.76
N LYS A 131 19.70 -33.55 -16.01
CA LYS A 131 20.26 -32.27 -16.47
C LYS A 131 19.25 -31.52 -17.30
N TYR A 132 18.95 -30.29 -16.91
CA TYR A 132 18.08 -29.37 -17.64
C TYR A 132 18.89 -28.18 -18.13
N LYS A 133 18.58 -27.69 -19.34
CA LYS A 133 19.21 -26.48 -19.89
C LYS A 133 18.53 -25.23 -19.30
N LYS A 134 17.22 -25.30 -19.05
CA LYS A 134 16.42 -24.21 -18.57
C LYS A 134 15.33 -24.71 -17.62
N VAL A 135 15.21 -24.09 -16.47
CA VAL A 135 14.14 -24.34 -15.51
C VAL A 135 13.48 -23.00 -15.19
N GLU A 136 12.15 -22.96 -15.25
CA GLU A 136 11.36 -21.78 -15.03
C GLU A 136 10.15 -22.10 -14.17
N ILE A 137 9.55 -21.09 -13.56
CA ILE A 137 8.24 -21.18 -12.91
C ILE A 137 7.23 -20.40 -13.74
N ALA A 138 6.05 -20.96 -13.93
CA ALA A 138 4.89 -20.27 -14.47
C ALA A 138 3.70 -20.54 -13.55
N GLY A 139 2.97 -19.48 -13.17
CA GLY A 139 1.87 -19.56 -12.24
C GLY A 139 1.21 -18.20 -12.01
N ASP A 140 0.31 -18.16 -11.02
CA ASP A 140 -0.44 -16.94 -10.67
C ASP A 140 0.46 -15.74 -10.35
N MET A 141 1.69 -15.99 -9.88
CA MET A 141 2.66 -14.97 -9.52
C MET A 141 3.27 -14.22 -10.73
N ASN A 142 3.14 -14.76 -11.95
CA ASN A 142 3.71 -14.18 -13.17
C ASN A 142 2.80 -14.32 -14.40
N GLU A 143 1.48 -14.41 -14.15
CA GLU A 143 0.45 -14.50 -15.18
C GLU A 143 0.65 -15.70 -16.12
N TRP A 144 1.15 -16.80 -15.56
CA TRP A 144 1.42 -18.05 -16.29
C TRP A 144 2.39 -17.91 -17.47
N THR A 145 3.22 -16.85 -17.45
CA THR A 145 4.17 -16.58 -18.53
C THR A 145 5.50 -17.24 -18.23
N SER A 146 5.81 -18.36 -18.92
CA SER A 146 7.14 -18.96 -18.89
C SER A 146 8.17 -17.93 -19.44
N GLY A 147 9.33 -17.83 -18.85
CA GLY A 147 10.36 -16.85 -19.24
C GLY A 147 10.39 -15.59 -18.36
N ARG A 148 9.31 -15.21 -17.69
CA ARG A 148 9.34 -14.10 -16.72
C ARG A 148 10.02 -14.46 -15.40
N SER A 149 10.11 -15.76 -15.06
CA SER A 149 10.65 -16.22 -13.79
C SER A 149 11.61 -17.42 -14.00
N PRO A 150 12.80 -17.18 -14.57
CA PRO A 150 13.82 -18.21 -14.68
C PRO A 150 14.35 -18.58 -13.29
N MET A 151 14.63 -19.85 -13.09
CA MET A 151 15.37 -20.34 -11.93
C MET A 151 16.88 -20.34 -12.23
N HIS A 152 17.67 -20.16 -11.21
CA HIS A 152 19.13 -20.17 -11.28
C HIS A 152 19.67 -21.43 -10.62
N LEU A 153 20.60 -22.12 -11.30
CA LEU A 153 21.26 -23.29 -10.75
C LEU A 153 22.38 -22.84 -9.79
N LYS A 154 22.29 -23.25 -8.53
CA LYS A 154 23.29 -23.02 -7.51
C LYS A 154 23.45 -24.28 -6.68
N ASP A 155 24.68 -24.75 -6.51
CA ASP A 155 25.02 -25.96 -5.74
C ASP A 155 24.20 -27.21 -6.14
N GLY A 156 23.89 -27.38 -7.44
CA GLY A 156 23.09 -28.48 -7.96
C GLY A 156 21.56 -28.30 -7.82
N ILE A 157 21.08 -27.26 -7.18
CA ILE A 157 19.65 -26.97 -6.94
C ILE A 157 19.23 -25.73 -7.76
N TRP A 158 18.11 -25.85 -8.48
CA TRP A 158 17.49 -24.72 -9.14
C TRP A 158 16.68 -23.92 -8.13
N GLN A 159 16.84 -22.59 -8.12
CA GLN A 159 16.19 -21.72 -7.13
C GLN A 159 15.78 -20.38 -7.72
N THR A 160 14.73 -19.81 -7.17
CA THR A 160 14.27 -18.44 -7.46
C THR A 160 13.48 -17.89 -6.27
N ASP A 161 13.42 -16.56 -6.17
CA ASP A 161 12.72 -15.86 -5.11
C ASP A 161 11.57 -15.03 -5.68
N PHE A 162 10.45 -15.05 -4.98
CA PHE A 162 9.29 -14.22 -5.28
C PHE A 162 8.91 -13.39 -4.07
N LEU A 163 8.54 -12.15 -4.30
CA LEU A 163 7.97 -11.28 -3.29
C LEU A 163 6.44 -11.26 -3.44
N LEU A 164 5.74 -12.08 -2.63
CA LEU A 164 4.32 -12.36 -2.77
C LEU A 164 3.50 -11.87 -1.58
N PHE A 165 2.25 -11.48 -1.83
CA PHE A 165 1.27 -11.29 -0.75
C PHE A 165 0.91 -12.62 -0.09
N PRO A 166 0.50 -12.62 1.19
CA PRO A 166 -0.10 -13.80 1.79
C PRO A 166 -1.29 -14.29 0.95
N GLY A 167 -1.23 -15.57 0.55
CA GLY A 167 -2.23 -16.12 -0.37
C GLY A 167 -1.95 -17.55 -0.79
N LYS A 168 -2.74 -18.02 -1.73
CA LYS A 168 -2.57 -19.30 -2.41
C LYS A 168 -2.24 -19.01 -3.87
N TYR A 169 -1.21 -19.65 -4.39
CA TYR A 169 -0.73 -19.47 -5.75
C TYR A 169 -0.62 -20.80 -6.43
N GLN A 170 -1.24 -20.94 -7.59
CA GLN A 170 -1.08 -22.10 -8.44
C GLN A 170 0.11 -21.90 -9.35
N TYR A 171 0.89 -22.97 -9.57
CA TYR A 171 2.05 -22.91 -10.45
C TYR A 171 2.44 -24.27 -11.03
N LYS A 172 3.30 -24.25 -12.04
CA LYS A 172 4.04 -25.39 -12.57
C LYS A 172 5.50 -25.03 -12.76
N LEU A 173 6.35 -26.05 -12.73
CA LEU A 173 7.71 -25.94 -13.26
C LEU A 173 7.68 -26.12 -14.79
N VAL A 174 8.54 -25.39 -15.48
CA VAL A 174 8.75 -25.52 -16.92
C VAL A 174 10.18 -25.97 -17.14
N LEU A 175 10.36 -27.27 -17.41
CA LEU A 175 11.65 -27.95 -17.57
C LEU A 175 11.94 -28.13 -19.05
N ASP A 176 12.88 -27.36 -19.61
CA ASP A 176 13.20 -27.39 -21.06
C ASP A 176 11.94 -27.33 -21.94
N LYS A 177 11.03 -26.38 -21.64
CA LYS A 177 9.70 -26.16 -22.27
C LYS A 177 8.60 -27.16 -21.87
N LYS A 178 8.89 -28.19 -21.06
CA LYS A 178 7.87 -29.15 -20.60
C LYS A 178 7.29 -28.69 -19.26
N TRP A 179 5.97 -28.53 -19.22
CA TRP A 179 5.20 -28.16 -18.03
C TRP A 179 4.96 -29.38 -17.14
N VAL A 180 5.38 -29.32 -15.88
CA VAL A 180 5.23 -30.40 -14.92
C VAL A 180 4.78 -29.85 -13.56
N LEU A 181 4.14 -30.69 -12.75
CA LEU A 181 3.95 -30.39 -11.33
C LEU A 181 5.34 -30.33 -10.65
N ASP A 182 5.45 -29.52 -9.62
CA ASP A 182 6.63 -29.49 -8.78
C ASP A 182 6.73 -30.79 -7.94
N PRO A 183 7.70 -31.66 -8.17
CA PRO A 183 7.82 -32.90 -7.42
C PRO A 183 8.25 -32.68 -5.95
N GLY A 184 8.76 -31.50 -5.63
CA GLY A 184 9.09 -31.10 -4.24
C GLY A 184 7.91 -30.56 -3.47
N ASN A 185 6.75 -30.33 -4.12
CA ASN A 185 5.55 -29.83 -3.50
C ASN A 185 4.42 -30.86 -3.52
N ASN A 186 4.04 -31.35 -2.35
CA ASN A 186 2.98 -32.37 -2.23
C ASN A 186 1.56 -31.80 -2.34
N GLU A 187 1.39 -30.46 -2.32
CA GLU A 187 0.07 -29.83 -2.47
C GLU A 187 -0.21 -29.53 -3.93
N SER A 188 -1.38 -29.98 -4.38
CA SER A 188 -1.89 -29.70 -5.72
C SER A 188 -3.38 -29.37 -5.68
N VAL A 189 -3.87 -28.73 -6.73
CA VAL A 189 -5.25 -28.30 -6.87
C VAL A 189 -5.71 -28.51 -8.33
N ASP A 190 -6.99 -28.84 -8.51
CA ASP A 190 -7.62 -28.90 -9.83
C ASP A 190 -7.54 -27.50 -10.49
N ASN A 191 -7.12 -27.46 -11.75
CA ASN A 191 -7.02 -26.22 -12.51
C ASN A 191 -8.34 -25.83 -13.23
N ASN A 192 -9.42 -26.57 -13.00
CA ASN A 192 -10.76 -26.44 -13.61
C ASN A 192 -10.83 -26.60 -15.14
N ILE A 193 -9.76 -27.08 -15.76
CA ILE A 193 -9.67 -27.35 -17.20
C ILE A 193 -9.20 -28.77 -17.49
N GLY A 194 -9.35 -29.68 -16.51
CA GLY A 194 -9.06 -31.12 -16.67
C GLY A 194 -7.61 -31.52 -16.35
N GLY A 195 -6.93 -30.74 -15.50
CA GLY A 195 -5.58 -31.01 -15.01
C GLY A 195 -5.39 -30.53 -13.60
N THR A 196 -4.13 -30.60 -13.11
CA THR A 196 -3.74 -30.15 -11.78
C THR A 196 -2.56 -29.17 -11.84
N ASN A 197 -2.49 -28.27 -10.87
CA ASN A 197 -1.36 -27.37 -10.63
C ASN A 197 -0.81 -27.61 -9.23
N SER A 198 0.48 -27.37 -9.02
CA SER A 198 1.07 -27.30 -7.69
C SER A 198 0.53 -26.08 -6.95
N LEU A 199 0.31 -26.20 -5.63
CA LEU A 199 -0.25 -25.15 -4.79
C LEU A 199 0.80 -24.63 -3.80
N LEU A 200 1.17 -23.35 -3.95
CA LEU A 200 2.04 -22.65 -3.00
C LEU A 200 1.18 -21.85 -2.02
N ARG A 201 1.42 -22.04 -0.70
CA ARG A 201 0.80 -21.22 0.36
C ARG A 201 1.81 -20.24 0.89
N VAL A 202 1.49 -18.96 0.82
CA VAL A 202 2.34 -17.86 1.30
C VAL A 202 1.70 -17.23 2.52
N GLY A 203 2.39 -17.25 3.65
CA GLY A 203 1.97 -16.57 4.88
C GLY A 203 0.54 -16.85 5.34
N THR A 204 0.00 -15.94 6.15
CA THR A 204 -1.40 -15.97 6.64
C THR A 204 -2.21 -14.86 5.98
N ILE A 205 -3.28 -15.22 5.27
CA ILE A 205 -4.10 -14.27 4.48
C ILE A 205 -4.71 -13.19 5.41
N ASN A 206 -5.35 -13.62 6.48
CA ASN A 206 -5.97 -12.73 7.46
C ASN A 206 -5.42 -13.07 8.85
N PRO A 207 -4.38 -12.40 9.34
CA PRO A 207 -3.89 -12.64 10.68
C PRO A 207 -4.98 -12.28 11.70
N SER A 208 -5.37 -13.26 12.50
CA SER A 208 -6.29 -13.02 13.62
C SER A 208 -5.67 -12.00 14.57
N GLY A 209 -6.48 -11.04 15.03
CA GLY A 209 -6.03 -10.04 16.00
C GLY A 209 -5.58 -8.70 15.43
N ALA A 210 -5.52 -8.50 14.12
CA ALA A 210 -5.34 -7.16 13.57
C ALA A 210 -6.52 -6.25 13.97
N PRO A 211 -6.31 -4.92 14.19
CA PRO A 211 -7.40 -4.02 14.51
C PRO A 211 -8.41 -3.99 13.35
N ASN A 212 -9.69 -3.88 13.71
CA ASN A 212 -10.76 -3.65 12.76
C ASN A 212 -11.57 -2.45 13.22
N LEU A 213 -11.64 -1.41 12.38
CA LEU A 213 -12.29 -0.15 12.67
C LEU A 213 -13.70 -0.13 12.07
N TYR A 214 -14.64 0.50 12.78
CA TYR A 214 -16.00 0.75 12.29
C TYR A 214 -16.54 2.05 12.87
N THR A 215 -17.40 2.73 12.16
CA THR A 215 -18.08 3.93 12.67
C THR A 215 -19.11 3.50 13.70
N ALA A 216 -18.84 3.75 14.97
CA ALA A 216 -19.76 3.44 16.07
C ALA A 216 -20.84 4.51 16.22
N LYS A 217 -20.46 5.79 16.07
CA LYS A 217 -21.39 6.94 16.14
C LYS A 217 -20.89 8.07 15.24
N ALA A 218 -21.83 8.70 14.55
CA ALA A 218 -21.57 9.89 13.75
C ALA A 218 -22.58 10.98 14.11
N GLU A 219 -22.07 12.12 14.56
CA GLU A 219 -22.83 13.32 14.90
C GLU A 219 -22.33 14.48 14.04
N LYS A 220 -23.00 15.62 14.06
CA LYS A 220 -22.66 16.75 13.18
C LYS A 220 -21.20 17.19 13.27
N ASP A 221 -20.63 17.22 14.48
CA ASP A 221 -19.28 17.74 14.76
C ASP A 221 -18.36 16.74 15.49
N LYS A 222 -18.83 15.51 15.73
CA LYS A 222 -18.12 14.47 16.44
C LYS A 222 -18.30 13.11 15.78
N ILE A 223 -17.27 12.30 15.86
CA ILE A 223 -17.26 10.94 15.33
C ILE A 223 -16.66 10.02 16.41
N THR A 224 -17.28 8.88 16.63
CA THR A 224 -16.71 7.80 17.44
C THR A 224 -16.44 6.61 16.53
N ILE A 225 -15.17 6.21 16.42
CA ILE A 225 -14.74 5.03 15.69
C ILE A 225 -14.51 3.91 16.69
N GLY A 226 -15.31 2.85 16.57
CA GLY A 226 -15.14 1.63 17.36
C GLY A 226 -13.96 0.81 16.84
N ILE A 227 -13.31 0.08 17.73
CA ILE A 227 -12.16 -0.77 17.43
C ILE A 227 -12.44 -2.18 17.94
N ARG A 228 -12.36 -3.16 17.07
CA ARG A 228 -12.24 -4.57 17.44
C ARG A 228 -10.76 -4.92 17.48
N ASN A 229 -10.35 -5.68 18.50
CA ASN A 229 -8.98 -6.02 18.83
C ASN A 229 -8.15 -4.82 19.35
N LYS A 230 -7.18 -5.14 20.21
CA LYS A 230 -6.29 -4.12 20.79
C LYS A 230 -5.44 -3.47 19.69
N THR A 231 -5.27 -2.17 19.79
CA THR A 231 -4.39 -1.41 18.90
C THR A 231 -3.17 -0.88 19.67
N LYS A 232 -2.07 -0.68 18.96
CA LYS A 232 -0.85 -0.06 19.49
C LYS A 232 -0.70 1.37 18.98
N GLU A 233 -1.05 1.59 17.72
CA GLU A 233 -0.86 2.85 17.01
C GLU A 233 -2.19 3.27 16.39
N ILE A 234 -2.48 4.57 16.45
CA ILE A 234 -3.68 5.19 15.85
C ILE A 234 -3.24 6.44 15.12
N PHE A 235 -3.70 6.59 13.89
CA PHE A 235 -3.48 7.76 13.08
C PHE A 235 -4.83 8.32 12.64
N VAL A 236 -5.08 9.56 13.01
CA VAL A 236 -6.30 10.30 12.66
C VAL A 236 -5.89 11.48 11.79
N PHE A 237 -6.50 11.60 10.63
CA PHE A 237 -6.26 12.68 9.69
C PHE A 237 -7.55 13.45 9.42
N TRP A 238 -7.39 14.71 9.12
CA TRP A 238 -8.34 15.47 8.36
C TRP A 238 -7.70 15.83 7.02
N GLN A 239 -8.27 15.32 5.92
CA GLN A 239 -7.66 15.38 4.58
C GLN A 239 -6.25 14.75 4.59
N ASN A 240 -5.24 15.56 4.31
CA ASN A 240 -3.82 15.18 4.30
C ASN A 240 -3.05 15.78 5.49
N TYR A 241 -3.75 16.11 6.57
CA TYR A 241 -3.18 16.70 7.78
C TYR A 241 -3.37 15.77 8.96
N LEU A 242 -2.26 15.33 9.56
CA LEU A 242 -2.29 14.51 10.78
C LEU A 242 -2.86 15.33 11.94
N LEU A 243 -3.90 14.81 12.58
CA LEU A 243 -4.50 15.40 13.76
C LEU A 243 -3.74 15.00 15.03
N ASN A 244 -3.48 15.96 15.90
CA ASN A 244 -2.88 15.71 17.22
C ASN A 244 -3.96 15.33 18.25
N GLU A 245 -3.53 14.96 19.47
CA GLU A 245 -4.38 14.53 20.57
C GLU A 245 -5.39 15.56 21.09
N LYS A 246 -5.33 16.81 20.64
CA LYS A 246 -6.39 17.82 20.93
C LYS A 246 -7.66 17.53 20.17
N PHE A 247 -7.55 16.85 19.02
CA PHE A 247 -8.69 16.54 18.15
C PHE A 247 -9.26 15.15 18.36
N TRP A 248 -8.54 14.24 19.04
CA TRP A 248 -9.06 12.90 19.27
C TRP A 248 -8.55 12.31 20.58
N LYS A 249 -9.32 11.38 21.14
CA LYS A 249 -8.99 10.60 22.34
C LYS A 249 -9.48 9.18 22.19
N LEU A 250 -8.70 8.23 22.71
CA LEU A 250 -9.11 6.84 22.85
C LEU A 250 -9.65 6.62 24.27
N ASP A 251 -10.86 6.07 24.36
CA ASP A 251 -11.45 5.61 25.63
C ASP A 251 -12.23 4.30 25.43
N SER A 252 -13.04 3.90 26.41
CA SER A 252 -13.82 2.65 26.36
C SER A 252 -14.88 2.62 25.24
N SER A 253 -15.30 3.77 24.72
CA SER A 253 -16.25 3.88 23.61
C SER A 253 -15.57 3.78 22.23
N GLY A 254 -14.26 3.97 22.16
CA GLY A 254 -13.48 3.99 20.94
C GLY A 254 -12.66 5.26 20.76
N ILE A 255 -12.32 5.57 19.51
CA ILE A 255 -11.60 6.79 19.12
C ILE A 255 -12.64 7.91 18.94
N ASN A 256 -12.68 8.84 19.87
CA ASN A 256 -13.55 10.00 19.82
C ASN A 256 -12.83 11.15 19.12
N ILE A 257 -13.37 11.59 18.00
CA ILE A 257 -12.75 12.58 17.11
C ILE A 257 -13.62 13.83 17.09
N LYS A 258 -13.00 14.98 17.33
CA LYS A 258 -13.57 16.32 17.15
C LYS A 258 -13.13 16.87 15.80
N ILE A 259 -14.06 17.32 14.99
CA ILE A 259 -13.79 17.88 13.67
C ILE A 259 -13.08 19.23 13.81
N PRO A 260 -11.96 19.49 13.10
CA PRO A 260 -11.29 20.79 13.11
C PRO A 260 -12.20 21.90 12.60
N LEU A 261 -12.18 23.06 13.23
CA LEU A 261 -12.99 24.22 12.79
C LEU A 261 -12.67 24.66 11.36
N LYS A 262 -11.42 24.49 10.92
CA LYS A 262 -10.97 24.77 9.54
C LYS A 262 -11.73 23.94 8.49
N ALA A 263 -12.28 22.78 8.86
CA ALA A 263 -13.09 21.97 7.95
C ALA A 263 -14.35 22.70 7.47
N ARG A 264 -14.82 23.71 8.20
CA ARG A 264 -15.97 24.55 7.80
C ARG A 264 -15.70 25.41 6.56
N ASN A 265 -14.42 25.63 6.25
CA ASN A 265 -14.01 26.41 5.08
C ASN A 265 -13.85 25.56 3.81
N MET A 266 -14.19 24.26 3.89
CA MET A 266 -14.15 23.34 2.76
C MET A 266 -15.53 22.74 2.55
N GLU A 267 -16.10 22.91 1.36
CA GLU A 267 -17.40 22.33 0.99
C GLU A 267 -17.39 20.81 1.20
N ARG A 268 -16.31 20.14 0.78
CA ARG A 268 -16.13 18.70 0.95
C ARG A 268 -14.75 18.39 1.53
N SER A 269 -14.71 17.63 2.61
CA SER A 269 -13.48 17.13 3.23
C SER A 269 -13.72 15.78 3.92
N PHE A 270 -12.66 15.15 4.45
CA PHE A 270 -12.75 13.80 5.00
C PHE A 270 -11.96 13.68 6.30
N ILE A 271 -12.53 12.98 7.30
CA ILE A 271 -11.77 12.40 8.40
C ILE A 271 -11.35 10.99 7.98
N ARG A 272 -10.09 10.65 8.22
CA ARG A 272 -9.49 9.37 7.87
C ARG A 272 -8.84 8.76 9.10
N VAL A 273 -9.02 7.47 9.32
CA VAL A 273 -8.50 6.79 10.51
C VAL A 273 -7.88 5.45 10.14
N TRP A 274 -6.69 5.21 10.67
CA TRP A 274 -6.01 3.93 10.63
C TRP A 274 -5.54 3.53 12.03
N ALA A 275 -5.40 2.24 12.24
CA ALA A 275 -4.81 1.68 13.43
C ALA A 275 -3.92 0.48 13.09
N SER A 276 -2.95 0.18 13.95
CA SER A 276 -2.12 -0.99 13.80
C SER A 276 -1.77 -1.65 15.14
N ASN A 277 -1.36 -2.91 15.06
CA ASN A 277 -0.74 -3.66 16.15
C ASN A 277 0.29 -4.67 15.58
N ALA A 278 0.81 -5.55 16.43
CA ALA A 278 1.77 -6.57 15.98
C ALA A 278 1.19 -7.54 14.94
N ALA A 279 -0.13 -7.82 14.98
CA ALA A 279 -0.79 -8.73 14.05
C ALA A 279 -1.02 -8.11 12.66
N GLY A 280 -1.28 -6.79 12.58
CA GLY A 280 -1.53 -6.16 11.28
C GLY A 280 -1.96 -4.71 11.35
N THR A 281 -2.34 -4.19 10.18
CA THR A 281 -2.99 -2.89 9.99
C THR A 281 -4.51 -3.07 9.93
N SER A 282 -5.25 -2.04 10.34
CA SER A 282 -6.72 -2.00 10.21
C SER A 282 -7.13 -1.72 8.75
N ASN A 283 -8.42 -1.86 8.49
CA ASN A 283 -9.06 -1.16 7.40
C ASN A 283 -8.95 0.37 7.63
N GLU A 284 -8.98 1.15 6.56
CA GLU A 284 -9.19 2.59 6.61
C GLU A 284 -10.65 2.89 6.92
N ILE A 285 -10.89 3.89 7.78
CA ILE A 285 -12.19 4.55 7.89
C ILE A 285 -12.09 5.90 7.20
N LEU A 286 -13.01 6.17 6.29
CA LEU A 286 -13.17 7.44 5.59
C LEU A 286 -14.54 8.00 5.91
N VAL A 287 -14.59 9.16 6.61
CA VAL A 287 -15.85 9.82 6.97
C VAL A 287 -15.97 11.13 6.19
N PRO A 288 -16.92 11.25 5.25
CA PRO A 288 -17.13 12.46 4.49
C PRO A 288 -17.76 13.58 5.33
N LEU A 289 -17.27 14.80 5.11
CA LEU A 289 -17.74 16.02 5.72
C LEU A 289 -18.24 17.00 4.65
N GLU A 290 -19.33 17.72 4.96
CA GLU A 290 -19.85 18.86 4.21
C GLU A 290 -19.80 20.08 5.13
N ASP A 291 -19.08 21.13 4.73
CA ASP A 291 -18.88 22.36 5.54
C ASP A 291 -18.48 22.06 6.99
N GLY A 292 -17.57 21.09 7.17
CA GLY A 292 -17.09 20.64 8.47
C GLY A 292 -18.10 19.87 9.32
N ARG A 293 -19.16 19.34 8.71
CA ARG A 293 -20.18 18.50 9.38
C ARG A 293 -20.21 17.11 8.77
N VAL A 294 -20.36 16.09 9.58
CA VAL A 294 -20.46 14.71 9.11
C VAL A 294 -21.70 14.55 8.22
N ILE A 295 -21.49 13.95 7.05
CA ILE A 295 -22.60 13.53 6.19
C ILE A 295 -23.16 12.24 6.76
N THR A 296 -24.33 12.31 7.36
CA THR A 296 -25.07 11.16 7.91
C THR A 296 -26.17 10.66 6.98
N ASN A 297 -26.53 11.44 5.95
CA ASN A 297 -27.52 11.05 4.95
C ASN A 297 -26.80 10.68 3.64
N PRO A 298 -26.83 9.40 3.21
CA PRO A 298 -26.18 8.95 1.97
C PRO A 298 -26.65 9.69 0.70
N ALA A 299 -27.88 10.20 0.69
CA ALA A 299 -28.41 10.97 -0.44
C ALA A 299 -27.67 12.30 -0.70
N LYS A 300 -26.86 12.76 0.26
CA LYS A 300 -25.98 13.92 0.10
C LYS A 300 -24.64 13.60 -0.58
N LEU A 301 -24.30 12.32 -0.75
CA LEU A 301 -23.14 11.91 -1.54
C LEU A 301 -23.46 12.08 -3.02
N THR A 302 -22.47 12.60 -3.76
CA THR A 302 -22.57 12.87 -5.19
C THR A 302 -21.54 12.06 -5.96
N SER A 303 -21.64 12.06 -7.29
CA SER A 303 -20.61 11.46 -8.17
C SER A 303 -19.21 12.12 -8.04
N GLN A 304 -19.15 13.27 -7.36
CA GLN A 304 -17.89 13.95 -7.03
C GLN A 304 -17.17 13.31 -5.81
N ASP A 305 -17.90 12.56 -4.99
CA ASP A 305 -17.36 11.89 -3.79
C ASP A 305 -16.68 10.57 -4.15
N LYS A 306 -15.69 10.63 -5.06
CA LYS A 306 -14.99 9.46 -5.63
C LYS A 306 -14.42 8.51 -4.58
N GLN A 307 -14.02 9.02 -3.43
CA GLN A 307 -13.45 8.24 -2.32
C GLN A 307 -14.50 7.36 -1.61
N THR A 308 -15.80 7.62 -1.81
CA THR A 308 -16.90 6.83 -1.23
C THR A 308 -17.65 6.01 -2.27
N MET A 309 -17.22 6.04 -3.52
CA MET A 309 -17.86 5.31 -4.61
C MET A 309 -17.59 3.81 -4.54
N ILE A 310 -18.64 3.04 -4.86
CA ILE A 310 -18.50 1.60 -5.14
C ILE A 310 -18.52 1.45 -6.66
N MET A 311 -17.45 0.92 -7.21
CA MET A 311 -17.33 0.67 -8.65
C MET A 311 -17.58 -0.80 -8.95
N TYR A 312 -18.52 -1.07 -9.87
CA TYR A 312 -18.73 -2.40 -10.44
C TYR A 312 -18.06 -2.48 -11.79
N PHE A 313 -17.31 -3.55 -11.98
CA PHE A 313 -16.77 -3.92 -13.28
C PHE A 313 -17.40 -5.23 -13.73
N LEU A 314 -18.01 -5.23 -14.91
CA LEU A 314 -18.62 -6.40 -15.54
C LEU A 314 -17.93 -6.64 -16.88
N MET A 315 -17.63 -7.92 -17.16
CA MET A 315 -17.33 -8.39 -18.50
C MET A 315 -18.63 -8.96 -19.07
N VAL A 316 -19.23 -8.24 -20.00
CA VAL A 316 -20.57 -8.54 -20.52
C VAL A 316 -20.64 -9.95 -21.08
N ASP A 317 -19.65 -10.34 -21.89
CA ASP A 317 -19.53 -11.67 -22.49
C ASP A 317 -19.39 -12.82 -21.49
N ARG A 318 -18.99 -12.54 -20.23
CA ARG A 318 -18.84 -13.51 -19.13
C ARG A 318 -20.00 -13.51 -18.15
N PHE A 319 -21.01 -12.70 -18.41
CA PHE A 319 -22.22 -12.68 -17.61
C PHE A 319 -23.17 -13.82 -18.02
N ARG A 320 -24.43 -13.80 -17.57
CA ARG A 320 -25.37 -14.83 -17.94
C ARG A 320 -25.67 -14.77 -19.44
N ASN A 321 -25.64 -15.92 -20.12
CA ASN A 321 -26.20 -16.08 -21.46
C ASN A 321 -27.71 -16.28 -21.31
N GLY A 322 -28.50 -15.33 -21.75
CA GLY A 322 -29.97 -15.34 -21.65
C GLY A 322 -30.64 -15.96 -22.87
N ASP A 323 -30.07 -15.81 -24.07
CA ASP A 323 -30.58 -16.40 -25.32
C ASP A 323 -29.47 -17.10 -26.14
N PRO A 324 -29.28 -18.42 -25.97
CA PRO A 324 -28.26 -19.15 -26.72
C PRO A 324 -28.45 -19.13 -28.24
N LYS A 325 -29.56 -18.58 -28.77
CA LYS A 325 -29.81 -18.57 -30.21
C LYS A 325 -29.07 -17.43 -30.92
N ASN A 326 -28.64 -16.43 -30.19
CA ASN A 326 -27.85 -15.32 -30.73
C ASN A 326 -26.34 -15.55 -30.59
N ASP A 327 -25.91 -16.66 -30.02
CA ASP A 327 -24.50 -17.00 -29.84
C ASP A 327 -23.77 -17.06 -31.17
N ALA A 328 -22.61 -16.41 -31.24
CA ALA A 328 -21.71 -16.44 -32.38
C ALA A 328 -20.28 -16.86 -31.94
N PRO A 329 -20.10 -18.13 -31.53
CA PRO A 329 -18.83 -18.61 -31.03
C PRO A 329 -17.74 -18.52 -32.08
N LEU A 330 -16.55 -18.05 -31.67
CA LEU A 330 -15.37 -18.04 -32.52
C LEU A 330 -14.99 -19.49 -32.88
N ASN A 331 -14.95 -19.76 -34.18
CA ASN A 331 -14.51 -21.05 -34.69
C ASN A 331 -13.01 -20.99 -35.06
N ASP A 332 -12.19 -20.74 -34.04
CA ASP A 332 -10.74 -20.67 -34.15
C ASP A 332 -10.12 -21.86 -33.41
N LYS A 333 -9.24 -22.59 -34.10
CA LYS A 333 -8.56 -23.79 -33.54
C LYS A 333 -7.59 -23.45 -32.38
N ASP A 334 -7.14 -22.20 -32.34
CA ASP A 334 -6.18 -21.70 -31.31
C ASP A 334 -6.90 -21.12 -30.08
N VAL A 335 -8.25 -21.04 -30.12
CA VAL A 335 -9.09 -20.60 -29.00
C VAL A 335 -9.69 -21.79 -28.30
N ASP A 336 -9.41 -21.97 -27.01
CA ASP A 336 -10.08 -22.97 -26.19
C ASP A 336 -11.58 -22.67 -26.13
N LYS A 337 -12.40 -23.65 -26.53
CA LYS A 337 -13.88 -23.55 -26.54
C LYS A 337 -14.45 -23.13 -25.19
N LYS A 338 -13.79 -23.50 -24.08
CA LYS A 338 -14.20 -23.13 -22.71
C LYS A 338 -13.96 -21.64 -22.40
N LEU A 339 -13.13 -20.95 -23.17
CA LEU A 339 -12.85 -19.53 -23.01
C LEU A 339 -13.65 -18.66 -23.99
N ASN A 340 -14.47 -19.26 -24.82
CA ASN A 340 -15.33 -18.60 -25.80
C ASN A 340 -16.66 -18.23 -25.14
N PHE A 341 -16.66 -17.12 -24.39
CA PHE A 341 -17.82 -16.68 -23.64
C PHE A 341 -18.87 -16.02 -24.55
N GLN A 342 -20.13 -16.30 -24.32
CA GLN A 342 -21.28 -15.88 -25.14
C GLN A 342 -22.39 -15.23 -24.29
N GLY A 343 -22.07 -14.69 -23.12
CA GLY A 343 -23.06 -14.08 -22.26
C GLY A 343 -23.27 -12.59 -22.54
N GLY A 344 -24.22 -11.99 -21.86
CA GLY A 344 -24.45 -10.54 -21.86
C GLY A 344 -25.77 -10.07 -22.47
N ASP A 345 -26.71 -10.98 -22.64
CA ASP A 345 -28.08 -10.76 -23.10
C ASP A 345 -29.14 -11.18 -22.06
#